data_edd468433aea0f99de4f34036385a9f9
#
_entry.id   edd468433aea0f99de4f34036385a9f9
#
_cell.length_a   1.000
_cell.length_b   1.000
_cell.length_c   1.000
_cell.angle_alpha   90.00
_cell.angle_beta   90.00
_cell.angle_gamma   90.00
#
_symmetry.space_group_name_H-M   'P 1'
#
loop_
_entity.id
_entity.type
_entity.pdbx_description
1 polymer ?
#
loop_
_entity_poly.entity_id
_entity_poly.type
_entity_poly.pdbx_seq_one_letter_code
_entity_poly.pdbx_strand_id
1 'polypeptide(L)'
;MYFLQFIGSISKLIYITLTQLKKTESWGKQYLQQLEKTYAGEFEPALIAKVAKYQSIQLHFVANSFSSLFNRKNNKAEIQRNIQYFLMTVLYDELTDDQHMDEKRVFEISYHPAQVNPENFKERVLIAMHLALISQVPDENAYWETVKQVHLAQKDSAKQFNAQTTLAEIIDITKRKGGHSLVMCRHYLIDPPHKYIDECWYHLGGL
;
A
#
# COMPACT_ATOMS: atom_id res chain seq x y z
N MET A 1 19.30 -6.68 -29.95
CA MET A 1 18.46 -7.43 -28.99
C MET A 1 17.77 -6.53 -27.99
N TYR A 2 18.45 -5.63 -27.28
CA TYR A 2 17.88 -4.71 -26.28
C TYR A 2 16.81 -3.74 -26.81
N PHE A 3 16.96 -3.24 -28.05
CA PHE A 3 15.99 -2.31 -28.66
C PHE A 3 14.61 -2.96 -28.88
N LEU A 4 14.56 -4.21 -29.35
CA LEU A 4 13.30 -4.95 -29.53
C LEU A 4 12.63 -5.25 -28.17
N GLN A 5 13.42 -5.57 -27.15
CA GLN A 5 12.91 -5.76 -25.79
C GLN A 5 12.34 -4.44 -25.21
N PHE A 6 13.00 -3.33 -25.47
CA PHE A 6 12.54 -1.99 -25.06
C PHE A 6 11.20 -1.63 -25.72
N ILE A 7 11.07 -1.82 -27.05
CA ILE A 7 9.81 -1.59 -27.77
C ILE A 7 8.71 -2.52 -27.25
N GLY A 8 8.99 -3.78 -27.00
CA GLY A 8 8.04 -4.73 -26.44
C GLY A 8 7.56 -4.30 -25.04
N SER A 9 8.45 -3.78 -24.21
CA SER A 9 8.12 -3.26 -22.88
C SER A 9 7.22 -2.02 -22.95
N ILE A 10 7.52 -1.08 -23.85
CA ILE A 10 6.68 0.10 -24.07
C ILE A 10 5.29 -0.29 -24.58
N SER A 11 5.22 -1.17 -25.56
CA SER A 11 3.94 -1.63 -26.11
C SER A 11 3.08 -2.31 -25.04
N LYS A 12 3.69 -3.14 -24.19
CA LYS A 12 3.02 -3.76 -23.04
C LYS A 12 2.53 -2.71 -22.05
N LEU A 13 3.33 -1.71 -21.74
CA LEU A 13 2.97 -0.62 -20.84
C LEU A 13 1.75 0.17 -21.37
N ILE A 14 1.78 0.54 -22.66
CA ILE A 14 0.67 1.22 -23.33
C ILE A 14 -0.59 0.35 -23.28
N TYR A 15 -0.49 -0.93 -23.61
CA TYR A 15 -1.62 -1.87 -23.55
C TYR A 15 -2.23 -1.93 -22.14
N ILE A 16 -1.40 -2.09 -21.10
CA ILE A 16 -1.85 -2.11 -19.70
C ILE A 16 -2.57 -0.80 -19.37
N THR A 17 -1.95 0.33 -19.70
CA THR A 17 -2.51 1.66 -19.41
C THR A 17 -3.88 1.86 -20.07
N LEU A 18 -4.01 1.50 -21.33
CA LEU A 18 -5.24 1.76 -22.09
C LEU A 18 -6.38 0.79 -21.79
N THR A 19 -6.07 -0.46 -21.40
CA THR A 19 -7.09 -1.52 -21.31
C THR A 19 -7.31 -2.04 -19.90
N GLN A 20 -6.25 -2.22 -19.13
CA GLN A 20 -6.33 -2.91 -17.83
C GLN A 20 -6.57 -1.95 -16.66
N LEU A 21 -5.95 -0.77 -16.65
CA LEU A 21 -6.11 0.17 -15.54
C LEU A 21 -7.57 0.55 -15.31
N LYS A 22 -8.31 0.92 -16.35
CA LYS A 22 -9.73 1.29 -16.22
C LYS A 22 -10.59 0.16 -15.65
N LYS A 23 -10.32 -1.09 -16.06
CA LYS A 23 -11.03 -2.25 -15.55
C LYS A 23 -10.76 -2.47 -14.06
N THR A 24 -9.51 -2.40 -13.64
CA THR A 24 -9.12 -2.58 -12.24
C THR A 24 -9.51 -1.40 -11.36
N GLU A 25 -9.56 -0.18 -11.89
CA GLU A 25 -10.16 0.97 -11.20
C GLU A 25 -11.63 0.72 -10.88
N SER A 26 -12.39 0.11 -11.79
CA SER A 26 -13.79 -0.21 -11.53
C SER A 26 -13.95 -1.23 -10.39
N TRP A 27 -13.04 -2.18 -10.26
CA TRP A 27 -13.03 -3.11 -9.13
C TRP A 27 -12.77 -2.41 -7.79
N GLY A 28 -11.79 -1.50 -7.78
CA GLY A 28 -11.51 -0.70 -6.59
C GLY A 28 -12.73 0.13 -6.15
N LYS A 29 -13.39 0.80 -7.10
CA LYS A 29 -14.62 1.57 -6.81
C LYS A 29 -15.74 0.69 -6.25
N GLN A 30 -15.99 -0.47 -6.85
CA GLN A 30 -17.01 -1.41 -6.37
C GLN A 30 -16.70 -1.91 -4.96
N TYR A 31 -15.43 -2.19 -4.68
CA TYR A 31 -14.99 -2.61 -3.36
C TYR A 31 -15.22 -1.52 -2.31
N LEU A 32 -14.86 -0.26 -2.62
CA LEU A 32 -15.12 0.88 -1.73
C LEU A 32 -16.61 1.07 -1.45
N GLN A 33 -17.47 1.00 -2.48
CA GLN A 33 -18.92 1.07 -2.32
C GLN A 33 -19.48 -0.08 -1.46
N GLN A 34 -18.87 -1.26 -1.52
CA GLN A 34 -19.25 -2.36 -0.64
C GLN A 34 -18.87 -2.05 0.82
N LEU A 35 -17.71 -1.44 1.07
CA LEU A 35 -17.29 -1.02 2.41
C LEU A 35 -18.20 0.06 2.98
N GLU A 36 -18.62 1.05 2.18
CA GLU A 36 -19.60 2.08 2.58
C GLU A 36 -20.88 1.44 3.12
N LYS A 37 -21.38 0.44 2.41
CA LYS A 37 -22.58 -0.33 2.85
C LYS A 37 -22.31 -1.16 4.10
N THR A 38 -21.15 -1.82 4.16
CA THR A 38 -20.80 -2.73 5.26
C THR A 38 -20.59 -1.99 6.57
N TYR A 39 -19.97 -0.81 6.50
CA TYR A 39 -19.57 -0.04 7.68
C TYR A 39 -20.41 1.22 7.92
N ALA A 40 -21.52 1.37 7.18
CA ALA A 40 -22.49 2.46 7.31
C ALA A 40 -21.81 3.85 7.29
N GLY A 41 -21.21 4.22 6.16
CA GLY A 41 -20.58 5.53 5.94
C GLY A 41 -20.32 5.79 4.48
N GLU A 42 -19.70 6.91 4.18
CA GLU A 42 -19.41 7.35 2.82
C GLU A 42 -17.97 7.87 2.72
N PHE A 43 -17.32 7.59 1.60
CA PHE A 43 -16.05 8.18 1.24
C PHE A 43 -16.27 9.40 0.33
N GLU A 44 -15.42 10.38 0.46
CA GLU A 44 -15.39 11.50 -0.48
C GLU A 44 -15.08 11.00 -1.91
N PRO A 45 -15.77 11.53 -2.95
CA PRO A 45 -15.54 11.11 -4.33
C PRO A 45 -14.06 11.20 -4.78
N ALA A 46 -13.34 12.19 -4.28
CA ALA A 46 -11.91 12.36 -4.54
C ALA A 46 -11.08 11.21 -3.97
N LEU A 47 -11.38 10.74 -2.76
CA LEU A 47 -10.73 9.61 -2.12
C LEU A 47 -11.00 8.30 -2.90
N ILE A 48 -12.26 8.07 -3.30
CA ILE A 48 -12.63 6.92 -4.14
C ILE A 48 -11.81 6.92 -5.44
N ALA A 49 -11.70 8.06 -6.11
CA ALA A 49 -10.93 8.18 -7.34
C ALA A 49 -9.42 7.93 -7.10
N LYS A 50 -8.87 8.52 -6.04
CA LYS A 50 -7.45 8.36 -5.62
C LYS A 50 -7.13 6.88 -5.36
N VAL A 51 -7.90 6.21 -4.49
CA VAL A 51 -7.69 4.81 -4.14
C VAL A 51 -7.83 3.90 -5.35
N ALA A 52 -8.90 4.05 -6.13
CA ALA A 52 -9.17 3.22 -7.30
C ALA A 52 -8.04 3.31 -8.34
N LYS A 53 -7.54 4.52 -8.59
CA LYS A 53 -6.43 4.76 -9.52
C LYS A 53 -5.13 4.13 -9.00
N TYR A 54 -4.74 4.44 -7.77
CA TYR A 54 -3.46 4.00 -7.23
C TYR A 54 -3.41 2.48 -7.03
N GLN A 55 -4.48 1.85 -6.52
CA GLN A 55 -4.53 0.39 -6.40
C GLN A 55 -4.41 -0.31 -7.76
N SER A 56 -4.99 0.28 -8.81
CA SER A 56 -4.87 -0.26 -10.16
C SER A 56 -3.42 -0.21 -10.66
N ILE A 57 -2.74 0.93 -10.46
CA ILE A 57 -1.32 1.08 -10.79
C ILE A 57 -0.49 0.06 -10.00
N GLN A 58 -0.69 -0.03 -8.69
CA GLN A 58 0.07 -0.94 -7.85
C GLN A 58 -0.15 -2.41 -8.24
N LEU A 59 -1.38 -2.82 -8.53
CA LEU A 59 -1.67 -4.19 -8.97
C LEU A 59 -0.86 -4.55 -10.23
N HIS A 60 -0.83 -3.66 -11.21
CA HIS A 60 -0.19 -3.95 -12.50
C HIS A 60 1.33 -3.81 -12.47
N PHE A 61 1.88 -2.84 -11.74
CA PHE A 61 3.32 -2.53 -11.77
C PHE A 61 4.08 -3.08 -10.57
N VAL A 62 3.42 -3.31 -9.45
CA VAL A 62 4.07 -3.85 -8.25
C VAL A 62 3.66 -5.31 -8.03
N ALA A 63 2.40 -5.60 -7.71
CA ALA A 63 1.98 -6.95 -7.34
C ALA A 63 2.19 -7.98 -8.47
N ASN A 64 1.92 -7.63 -9.72
CA ASN A 64 2.21 -8.49 -10.86
C ASN A 64 3.72 -8.69 -11.08
N SER A 65 4.55 -7.69 -10.79
CA SER A 65 6.00 -7.83 -10.88
C SER A 65 6.53 -8.79 -9.82
N PHE A 66 6.07 -8.69 -8.57
CA PHE A 66 6.39 -9.67 -7.54
C PHE A 66 6.04 -11.10 -7.97
N SER A 67 4.81 -11.30 -8.43
CA SER A 67 4.37 -12.63 -8.85
C SER A 67 5.16 -13.16 -10.04
N SER A 68 5.53 -12.29 -10.98
CA SER A 68 6.32 -12.66 -12.16
C SER A 68 7.73 -13.11 -11.82
N LEU A 69 8.36 -12.57 -10.75
CA LEU A 69 9.67 -13.04 -10.29
C LEU A 69 9.64 -14.51 -9.88
N PHE A 70 8.48 -15.03 -9.47
CA PHE A 70 8.25 -16.42 -9.08
C PHE A 70 7.53 -17.23 -10.17
N ASN A 71 7.56 -16.74 -11.41
CA ASN A 71 6.93 -17.38 -12.57
C ASN A 71 5.45 -17.75 -12.33
N ARG A 72 4.72 -16.89 -11.67
CA ARG A 72 3.29 -17.09 -11.34
C ARG A 72 2.46 -15.82 -11.59
N LYS A 73 1.15 -15.96 -11.49
CA LYS A 73 0.19 -14.84 -11.53
C LYS A 73 -0.47 -14.69 -10.17
N ASN A 74 -0.88 -13.47 -9.83
CA ASN A 74 -1.70 -13.23 -8.66
C ASN A 74 -3.03 -13.98 -8.79
N ASN A 75 -3.44 -14.65 -7.72
CA ASN A 75 -4.77 -15.23 -7.60
C ASN A 75 -5.80 -14.19 -7.11
N LYS A 76 -7.07 -14.58 -7.05
CA LYS A 76 -8.16 -13.66 -6.64
C LYS A 76 -7.99 -13.13 -5.21
N ALA A 77 -7.51 -13.96 -4.29
CA ALA A 77 -7.31 -13.56 -2.89
C ALA A 77 -6.17 -12.55 -2.76
N GLU A 78 -5.07 -12.74 -3.51
CA GLU A 78 -3.95 -11.81 -3.55
C GLU A 78 -4.35 -10.46 -4.17
N ILE A 79 -5.17 -10.46 -5.22
CA ILE A 79 -5.71 -9.24 -5.81
C ILE A 79 -6.56 -8.49 -4.78
N GLN A 80 -7.41 -9.20 -4.04
CA GLN A 80 -8.23 -8.60 -2.99
C GLN A 80 -7.38 -8.01 -1.86
N ARG A 81 -6.36 -8.73 -1.38
CA ARG A 81 -5.42 -8.20 -0.38
C ARG A 81 -4.68 -6.97 -0.87
N ASN A 82 -4.31 -6.96 -2.15
CA ASN A 82 -3.70 -5.77 -2.76
C ASN A 82 -4.62 -4.54 -2.67
N ILE A 83 -5.92 -4.69 -2.96
CA ILE A 83 -6.90 -3.60 -2.83
C ILE A 83 -7.03 -3.18 -1.36
N GLN A 84 -7.16 -4.13 -0.44
CA GLN A 84 -7.27 -3.86 1.00
C GLN A 84 -6.07 -3.09 1.55
N TYR A 85 -4.87 -3.52 1.21
CA TYR A 85 -3.66 -2.83 1.64
C TYR A 85 -3.60 -1.41 1.10
N PHE A 86 -3.89 -1.25 -0.18
CA PHE A 86 -3.79 0.06 -0.80
C PHE A 86 -4.79 1.05 -0.21
N LEU A 87 -6.00 0.58 0.06
CA LEU A 87 -7.00 1.36 0.78
C LEU A 87 -6.51 1.71 2.19
N MET A 88 -5.97 0.73 2.91
CA MET A 88 -5.40 0.95 4.24
C MET A 88 -4.30 2.04 4.20
N THR A 89 -3.37 1.95 3.26
CA THR A 89 -2.27 2.92 3.13
C THR A 89 -2.79 4.32 2.84
N VAL A 90 -3.74 4.48 1.91
CA VAL A 90 -4.30 5.79 1.57
C VAL A 90 -5.11 6.38 2.71
N LEU A 91 -5.90 5.57 3.42
CA LEU A 91 -6.63 6.03 4.59
C LEU A 91 -5.69 6.43 5.73
N TYR A 92 -4.61 5.68 5.91
CA TYR A 92 -3.60 6.00 6.92
C TYR A 92 -2.92 7.34 6.61
N ASP A 93 -2.47 7.55 5.37
CA ASP A 93 -1.91 8.84 4.94
C ASP A 93 -2.90 9.99 5.16
N GLU A 94 -4.17 9.81 4.77
CA GLU A 94 -5.17 10.86 4.93
C GLU A 94 -5.45 11.21 6.40
N LEU A 95 -5.55 10.19 7.25
CA LEU A 95 -5.79 10.42 8.69
C LEU A 95 -4.59 11.05 9.39
N THR A 96 -3.37 10.71 8.98
CA THR A 96 -2.14 11.23 9.59
C THR A 96 -1.73 12.59 9.05
N ASP A 97 -1.73 12.76 7.74
CA ASP A 97 -1.16 13.93 7.08
C ASP A 97 -2.23 15.04 6.92
N ASP A 98 -3.44 14.69 6.47
CA ASP A 98 -4.49 15.67 6.18
C ASP A 98 -5.34 16.03 7.40
N GLN A 99 -5.65 15.06 8.26
CA GLN A 99 -6.50 15.23 9.44
C GLN A 99 -5.72 15.40 10.75
N HIS A 100 -4.39 15.35 10.70
CA HIS A 100 -3.50 15.53 11.85
C HIS A 100 -3.88 14.67 13.05
N MET A 101 -4.15 13.38 12.80
CA MET A 101 -4.46 12.44 13.88
C MET A 101 -3.38 12.47 14.96
N ASP A 102 -3.80 12.45 16.21
CA ASP A 102 -2.88 12.40 17.35
C ASP A 102 -1.93 11.20 17.27
N GLU A 103 -0.64 11.43 17.57
CA GLU A 103 0.41 10.40 17.47
C GLU A 103 0.08 9.15 18.29
N LYS A 104 -0.52 9.33 19.46
CA LYS A 104 -0.94 8.21 20.31
C LYS A 104 -2.01 7.37 19.61
N ARG A 105 -2.98 8.04 18.98
CA ARG A 105 -4.05 7.38 18.23
C ARG A 105 -3.51 6.59 17.03
N VAL A 106 -2.57 7.19 16.29
CA VAL A 106 -1.86 6.51 15.19
C VAL A 106 -1.16 5.26 15.70
N PHE A 107 -0.46 5.34 16.83
CA PHE A 107 0.21 4.21 17.46
C PHE A 107 -0.79 3.10 17.83
N GLU A 108 -1.88 3.43 18.49
CA GLU A 108 -2.92 2.48 18.91
C GLU A 108 -3.48 1.72 17.69
N ILE A 109 -3.88 2.42 16.64
CA ILE A 109 -4.41 1.81 15.41
C ILE A 109 -3.36 0.94 14.72
N SER A 110 -2.09 1.37 14.69
CA SER A 110 -1.03 0.67 13.99
C SER A 110 -0.58 -0.61 14.69
N TYR A 111 -0.55 -0.63 16.03
CA TYR A 111 0.01 -1.75 16.79
C TYR A 111 -1.02 -2.58 17.56
N HIS A 112 -2.19 -2.01 17.83
CA HIS A 112 -3.22 -2.66 18.63
C HIS A 112 -4.62 -2.55 18.00
N PRO A 113 -4.76 -2.76 16.68
CA PRO A 113 -6.03 -2.49 15.98
C PRO A 113 -7.23 -3.23 16.56
N ALA A 114 -7.02 -4.44 17.10
CA ALA A 114 -8.08 -5.22 17.74
C ALA A 114 -8.60 -4.64 19.08
N GLN A 115 -7.87 -3.72 19.70
CA GLN A 115 -8.20 -3.12 20.99
C GLN A 115 -8.77 -1.69 20.85
N VAL A 116 -8.75 -1.15 19.62
CA VAL A 116 -9.16 0.23 19.35
C VAL A 116 -10.64 0.31 19.00
N ASN A 117 -11.36 1.18 19.67
CA ASN A 117 -12.71 1.56 19.26
C ASN A 117 -12.60 2.69 18.21
N PRO A 118 -13.11 2.48 16.98
CA PRO A 118 -13.04 3.51 15.94
C PRO A 118 -13.91 4.71 16.29
N GLU A 119 -13.41 5.92 16.09
CA GLU A 119 -14.12 7.18 16.38
C GLU A 119 -14.95 7.65 15.19
N ASN A 120 -14.61 7.22 13.97
CA ASN A 120 -15.30 7.62 12.76
C ASN A 120 -15.33 6.47 11.73
N PHE A 121 -16.01 6.73 10.59
CA PHE A 121 -16.15 5.75 9.53
C PHE A 121 -14.79 5.33 8.91
N LYS A 122 -13.88 6.30 8.64
CA LYS A 122 -12.59 6.03 8.02
C LYS A 122 -11.69 5.19 8.93
N GLU A 123 -11.64 5.49 10.22
CA GLU A 123 -10.93 4.65 11.19
C GLU A 123 -11.51 3.24 11.26
N ARG A 124 -12.83 3.10 11.24
CA ARG A 124 -13.49 1.80 11.24
C ARG A 124 -13.06 0.96 10.06
N VAL A 125 -13.02 1.55 8.87
CA VAL A 125 -12.57 0.86 7.66
C VAL A 125 -11.07 0.56 7.73
N LEU A 126 -10.24 1.51 8.16
CA LEU A 126 -8.79 1.33 8.32
C LEU A 126 -8.47 0.14 9.24
N ILE A 127 -9.06 0.12 10.42
CA ILE A 127 -8.89 -0.95 11.41
C ILE A 127 -9.34 -2.30 10.83
N ALA A 128 -10.52 -2.33 10.19
CA ALA A 128 -11.04 -3.55 9.59
C ALA A 128 -10.14 -4.09 8.47
N MET A 129 -9.58 -3.22 7.64
CA MET A 129 -8.63 -3.63 6.59
C MET A 129 -7.33 -4.14 7.18
N HIS A 130 -6.82 -3.49 8.22
CA HIS A 130 -5.61 -3.93 8.92
C HIS A 130 -5.80 -5.32 9.52
N LEU A 131 -6.89 -5.55 10.26
CA LEU A 131 -7.21 -6.86 10.84
C LEU A 131 -7.42 -7.94 9.76
N ALA A 132 -8.09 -7.59 8.67
CA ALA A 132 -8.27 -8.50 7.54
C ALA A 132 -6.94 -8.89 6.87
N LEU A 133 -5.99 -7.98 6.78
CA LEU A 133 -4.65 -8.29 6.25
C LEU A 133 -3.87 -9.19 7.20
N ILE A 134 -3.82 -8.88 8.49
CA ILE A 134 -3.13 -9.71 9.50
C ILE A 134 -3.64 -11.14 9.46
N SER A 135 -4.95 -11.35 9.40
CA SER A 135 -5.56 -12.69 9.37
C SER A 135 -5.21 -13.53 8.13
N GLN A 136 -4.66 -12.91 7.09
CA GLN A 136 -4.38 -13.55 5.80
C GLN A 136 -2.88 -13.68 5.48
N VAL A 137 -1.99 -13.06 6.29
CA VAL A 137 -0.56 -13.16 6.04
C VAL A 137 0.01 -14.46 6.60
N PRO A 138 0.95 -15.11 5.89
CA PRO A 138 1.50 -16.39 6.33
C PRO A 138 2.48 -16.28 7.50
N ASP A 139 3.07 -15.11 7.72
CA ASP A 139 4.02 -14.85 8.81
C ASP A 139 3.63 -13.53 9.51
N GLU A 140 2.89 -13.66 10.60
CA GLU A 140 2.40 -12.53 11.38
C GLU A 140 3.54 -11.73 12.03
N ASN A 141 4.61 -12.38 12.48
CA ASN A 141 5.75 -11.70 13.10
C ASN A 141 6.49 -10.83 12.07
N ALA A 142 6.74 -11.36 10.88
CA ALA A 142 7.36 -10.60 9.80
C ALA A 142 6.47 -9.44 9.34
N TYR A 143 5.15 -9.62 9.35
CA TYR A 143 4.19 -8.57 9.07
C TYR A 143 4.31 -7.43 10.09
N TRP A 144 4.27 -7.72 11.39
CA TRP A 144 4.37 -6.72 12.45
C TRP A 144 5.69 -5.96 12.44
N GLU A 145 6.81 -6.65 12.17
CA GLU A 145 8.10 -5.96 12.03
C GLU A 145 8.08 -4.98 10.86
N THR A 146 7.47 -5.36 9.74
CA THR A 146 7.36 -4.46 8.58
C THR A 146 6.41 -3.28 8.85
N VAL A 147 5.28 -3.50 9.51
CA VAL A 147 4.37 -2.43 9.96
C VAL A 147 5.12 -1.40 10.80
N LYS A 148 5.94 -1.88 11.74
CA LYS A 148 6.76 -1.01 12.58
C LYS A 148 7.71 -0.14 11.76
N GLN A 149 8.39 -0.72 10.78
CA GLN A 149 9.32 0.02 9.92
C GLN A 149 8.59 1.07 9.07
N VAL A 150 7.43 0.73 8.51
CA VAL A 150 6.58 1.67 7.76
C VAL A 150 6.11 2.81 8.65
N HIS A 151 5.64 2.51 9.86
CA HIS A 151 5.18 3.51 10.83
C HIS A 151 6.30 4.47 11.23
N LEU A 152 7.49 3.97 11.55
CA LEU A 152 8.64 4.82 11.91
C LEU A 152 9.05 5.73 10.75
N ALA A 153 9.05 5.21 9.53
CA ALA A 153 9.37 5.99 8.34
C ALA A 153 8.30 7.06 8.06
N GLN A 154 7.02 6.75 8.26
CA GLN A 154 5.93 7.72 8.14
C GLN A 154 6.05 8.82 9.18
N LYS A 155 6.29 8.48 10.45
CA LYS A 155 6.53 9.46 11.51
C LYS A 155 7.69 10.41 11.17
N ASP A 156 8.80 9.86 10.69
CA ASP A 156 9.94 10.67 10.29
C ASP A 156 9.66 11.56 9.07
N SER A 157 8.68 11.19 8.22
CA SER A 157 8.35 11.98 7.03
C SER A 157 7.84 13.39 7.36
N ALA A 158 7.25 13.60 8.54
CA ALA A 158 6.85 14.93 9.01
C ALA A 158 8.05 15.90 9.10
N LYS A 159 9.28 15.40 9.33
CA LYS A 159 10.50 16.22 9.35
C LYS A 159 10.83 16.86 8.00
N GLN A 160 10.33 16.30 6.88
CA GLN A 160 10.56 16.86 5.54
C GLN A 160 9.99 18.27 5.36
N PHE A 161 9.01 18.64 6.17
CA PHE A 161 8.39 19.98 6.17
C PHE A 161 9.15 20.99 7.03
N ASN A 162 10.20 20.57 7.76
CA ASN A 162 11.02 21.48 8.55
C ASN A 162 12.08 22.13 7.66
N ALA A 163 12.12 23.47 7.63
CA ALA A 163 13.07 24.24 6.86
C ALA A 163 14.57 24.00 7.22
N GLN A 164 14.83 23.38 8.38
CA GLN A 164 16.19 23.02 8.83
C GLN A 164 16.62 21.63 8.37
N THR A 165 15.72 20.83 7.79
CA THR A 165 16.03 19.47 7.32
C THR A 165 16.91 19.55 6.08
N THR A 166 18.04 18.87 6.13
CA THR A 166 19.00 18.85 5.01
C THR A 166 18.50 17.98 3.85
N LEU A 167 19.00 18.21 2.65
CA LEU A 167 18.70 17.38 1.48
C LEU A 167 19.05 15.90 1.72
N ALA A 168 20.16 15.63 2.42
CA ALA A 168 20.56 14.26 2.73
C ALA A 168 19.55 13.56 3.64
N GLU A 169 19.02 14.23 4.65
CA GLU A 169 17.95 13.72 5.52
C GLU A 169 16.65 13.52 4.76
N ILE A 170 16.28 14.45 3.87
CA ILE A 170 15.08 14.27 3.01
C ILE A 170 15.21 13.02 2.15
N ILE A 171 16.37 12.80 1.51
CA ILE A 171 16.63 11.61 0.70
C ILE A 171 16.55 10.34 1.55
N ASP A 172 17.15 10.33 2.74
CA ASP A 172 17.09 9.17 3.64
C ASP A 172 15.65 8.86 4.08
N ILE A 173 14.90 9.87 4.50
CA ILE A 173 13.48 9.71 4.88
C ILE A 173 12.66 9.16 3.71
N THR A 174 12.84 9.73 2.50
CA THR A 174 12.13 9.27 1.30
C THR A 174 12.45 7.81 0.98
N LYS A 175 13.72 7.43 1.04
CA LYS A 175 14.16 6.04 0.83
C LYS A 175 13.53 5.08 1.85
N ARG A 176 13.51 5.44 3.12
CA ARG A 176 12.92 4.60 4.16
C ARG A 176 11.41 4.49 3.99
N LYS A 177 10.70 5.60 3.75
CA LYS A 177 9.24 5.61 3.56
C LYS A 177 8.85 4.75 2.34
N GLY A 178 9.42 5.01 1.18
CA GLY A 178 9.14 4.26 -0.05
C GLY A 178 9.63 2.82 0.01
N GLY A 179 10.85 2.60 0.52
CA GLY A 179 11.47 1.28 0.64
C GLY A 179 10.68 0.33 1.52
N HIS A 180 10.36 0.72 2.75
CA HIS A 180 9.56 -0.13 3.65
C HIS A 180 8.14 -0.35 3.15
N SER A 181 7.52 0.66 2.53
CA SER A 181 6.19 0.50 1.92
C SER A 181 6.21 -0.54 0.79
N LEU A 182 7.27 -0.59 0.00
CA LEU A 182 7.38 -1.57 -1.08
C LEU A 182 7.71 -2.97 -0.53
N VAL A 183 8.58 -3.09 0.49
CA VAL A 183 8.83 -4.36 1.19
C VAL A 183 7.55 -4.90 1.81
N MET A 184 6.70 -4.05 2.36
CA MET A 184 5.40 -4.45 2.90
C MET A 184 4.52 -5.15 1.85
N CYS A 185 4.65 -4.80 0.56
CA CYS A 185 3.88 -5.42 -0.51
C CYS A 185 4.06 -6.93 -0.62
N ARG A 186 5.18 -7.50 -0.14
CA ARG A 186 5.39 -8.96 -0.16
C ARG A 186 4.35 -9.75 0.63
N HIS A 187 3.76 -9.16 1.67
CA HIS A 187 2.76 -9.82 2.51
C HIS A 187 1.43 -10.10 1.80
N TYR A 188 1.26 -9.60 0.57
CA TYR A 188 0.11 -9.97 -0.28
C TYR A 188 0.25 -11.34 -0.90
N LEU A 189 1.47 -11.83 -1.06
CA LEU A 189 1.74 -13.10 -1.70
C LEU A 189 1.53 -14.23 -0.68
N ILE A 190 0.91 -15.34 -1.14
CA ILE A 190 0.72 -16.54 -0.32
C ILE A 190 2.08 -17.17 0.00
N ASP A 191 2.99 -17.20 -1.00
CA ASP A 191 4.38 -17.64 -0.82
C ASP A 191 5.28 -16.42 -0.90
N PRO A 192 5.63 -15.79 0.24
CA PRO A 192 6.47 -14.61 0.25
C PRO A 192 7.84 -14.91 -0.32
N PRO A 193 8.43 -13.98 -1.07
CA PRO A 193 9.78 -14.11 -1.56
C PRO A 193 10.79 -14.24 -0.43
N HIS A 194 11.93 -14.86 -0.72
CA HIS A 194 13.04 -14.92 0.22
C HIS A 194 13.51 -13.51 0.63
N LYS A 195 13.93 -13.36 1.89
CA LYS A 195 14.31 -12.07 2.48
C LYS A 195 15.37 -11.26 1.70
N TYR A 196 16.27 -11.93 0.96
CA TYR A 196 17.27 -11.22 0.16
C TYR A 196 16.66 -10.35 -0.96
N ILE A 197 15.42 -10.63 -1.36
CA ILE A 197 14.69 -9.80 -2.34
C ILE A 197 14.18 -8.52 -1.68
N ASP A 198 13.97 -8.51 -0.37
CA ASP A 198 13.51 -7.32 0.36
C ASP A 198 14.49 -6.15 0.19
N GLU A 199 15.79 -6.41 0.18
CA GLU A 199 16.80 -5.37 -0.05
C GLU A 199 16.63 -4.71 -1.43
N CYS A 200 16.42 -5.52 -2.47
CA CYS A 200 16.16 -5.00 -3.81
C CYS A 200 14.87 -4.14 -3.87
N TRP A 201 13.80 -4.61 -3.21
CA TRP A 201 12.54 -3.89 -3.16
C TRP A 201 12.64 -2.61 -2.32
N TYR A 202 13.38 -2.66 -1.23
CA TYR A 202 13.65 -1.49 -0.41
C TYR A 202 14.35 -0.40 -1.22
N HIS A 203 15.39 -0.75 -1.96
CA HIS A 203 16.10 0.22 -2.81
C HIS A 203 15.22 0.76 -3.95
N LEU A 204 14.42 -0.11 -4.58
CA LEU A 204 13.50 0.31 -5.65
C LEU A 204 12.43 1.27 -5.14
N GLY A 205 11.88 1.03 -3.96
CA GLY A 205 10.85 1.90 -3.36
C GLY A 205 11.41 3.24 -2.89
N GLY A 206 12.72 3.34 -2.69
CA GLY A 206 13.41 4.57 -2.30
C GLY A 206 13.88 5.46 -3.46
N LEU A 207 13.62 5.06 -4.71
CA LEU A 207 13.91 5.85 -5.92
C LEU A 207 12.80 6.83 -6.23
#